data_302a9e5b64379019b00e19b794cc6852
#
_entry.id   302a9e5b64379019b00e19b794cc6852
#
_cell.length_a   1.000
_cell.length_b   1.000
_cell.length_c   1.000
_cell.angle_alpha   90.00
_cell.angle_beta   90.00
_cell.angle_gamma   90.00
#
_symmetry.space_group_name_H-M   'P 1'
#
loop_
_entity.id
_entity.type
_entity.pdbx_description
1 polymer ?
#
loop_
_entity_poly.entity_id
_entity_poly.type
_entity_poly.pdbx_seq_one_letter_code
_entity_poly.pdbx_strand_id
1 'polypeptide(L)'
;MFSPLRIVSLNRVSNVTGLITPMSPINCLVHEEGALICWDCATAGSHEAPLMNNTAVNSLDYCDACFFSPHKMVGAVGSPGLLIMKKKLFLNETPNMPGGGTIFYVSEGLHRYTQVLTEREEGGTPNILGAIRCGLALHLHNHLGWDWIQRREEEYYQQTMEVLRQHPNIVILEDDTDCPKTSVFSILIKYHGYRIGVEMT
;
A
#
# COMPACT_ATOMS: atom_id res chain seq x y z
N MET A 1 4.20 -33.37 9.86
CA MET A 1 3.69 -32.98 8.55
C MET A 1 3.74 -31.47 8.51
N PHE A 2 4.58 -30.86 7.69
CA PHE A 2 4.64 -29.39 7.60
C PHE A 2 3.38 -28.92 6.88
N SER A 3 2.62 -28.03 7.50
CA SER A 3 1.50 -27.36 6.84
C SER A 3 2.09 -26.40 5.79
N PRO A 4 1.61 -26.39 4.53
CA PRO A 4 2.15 -25.48 3.54
C PRO A 4 1.92 -24.02 3.97
N LEU A 5 2.91 -23.15 3.75
CA LEU A 5 2.75 -21.72 3.95
C LEU A 5 1.69 -21.18 2.98
N ARG A 6 0.66 -20.54 3.52
CA ARG A 6 -0.41 -19.90 2.73
C ARG A 6 -0.32 -18.38 2.91
N ILE A 7 -0.21 -17.66 1.81
CA ILE A 7 -0.14 -16.20 1.81
C ILE A 7 -1.21 -15.67 0.86
N VAL A 8 -1.97 -14.71 1.33
CA VAL A 8 -2.92 -13.91 0.54
C VAL A 8 -2.32 -12.52 0.38
N SER A 9 -2.30 -12.00 -0.85
CA SER A 9 -1.86 -10.63 -1.13
C SER A 9 -2.95 -9.93 -1.94
N LEU A 10 -3.44 -8.80 -1.44
CA LEU A 10 -4.55 -8.05 -2.02
C LEU A 10 -4.22 -6.55 -2.05
N ASN A 11 -4.81 -5.85 -3.01
CA ASN A 11 -4.79 -4.39 -3.05
C ASN A 11 -5.79 -3.82 -2.05
N ARG A 12 -5.36 -2.85 -1.26
CA ARG A 12 -6.26 -2.06 -0.41
C ARG A 12 -7.14 -1.13 -1.24
N VAL A 13 -6.56 -0.47 -2.24
CA VAL A 13 -7.26 0.41 -3.17
C VAL A 13 -6.84 0.08 -4.60
N SER A 14 -7.81 -0.10 -5.48
CA SER A 14 -7.53 -0.29 -6.89
C SER A 14 -6.97 1.00 -7.49
N ASN A 15 -5.79 0.92 -8.11
CA ASN A 15 -5.20 2.04 -8.83
C ASN A 15 -5.89 2.35 -10.17
N VAL A 16 -6.84 1.52 -10.59
CA VAL A 16 -7.61 1.69 -11.81
C VAL A 16 -8.99 2.28 -11.51
N THR A 17 -9.74 1.67 -10.60
CA THR A 17 -11.14 2.03 -10.35
C THR A 17 -11.34 2.85 -9.07
N GLY A 18 -10.32 2.95 -8.23
CA GLY A 18 -10.43 3.59 -6.91
C GLY A 18 -11.20 2.77 -5.87
N LEU A 19 -11.68 1.58 -6.23
CA LEU A 19 -12.42 0.72 -5.29
C LEU A 19 -11.59 0.38 -4.07
N ILE A 20 -12.20 0.53 -2.89
CA ILE A 20 -11.58 0.29 -1.59
C ILE A 20 -11.98 -1.10 -1.09
N THR A 21 -10.99 -1.98 -0.92
CA THR A 21 -11.19 -3.34 -0.41
C THR A 21 -11.32 -3.32 1.12
N PRO A 22 -12.35 -3.93 1.73
CA PRO A 22 -12.54 -3.93 3.18
C PRO A 22 -11.50 -4.83 3.87
N MET A 23 -10.51 -4.23 4.57
CA MET A 23 -9.41 -4.97 5.21
C MET A 23 -9.88 -5.83 6.38
N SER A 24 -10.66 -5.28 7.30
CA SER A 24 -11.01 -5.91 8.57
C SER A 24 -11.68 -7.29 8.43
N PRO A 25 -12.77 -7.45 7.66
CA PRO A 25 -13.39 -8.77 7.49
C PRO A 25 -12.47 -9.76 6.75
N ILE A 26 -11.65 -9.29 5.81
CA ILE A 26 -10.72 -10.14 5.06
C ILE A 26 -9.55 -10.59 5.96
N ASN A 27 -9.01 -9.71 6.79
CA ASN A 27 -7.97 -10.06 7.76
C ASN A 27 -8.45 -11.22 8.65
N CYS A 28 -9.63 -11.08 9.23
CA CYS A 28 -10.22 -12.10 10.10
C CYS A 28 -10.39 -13.43 9.37
N LEU A 29 -11.00 -13.43 8.19
CA LEU A 29 -11.22 -14.62 7.39
C LEU A 29 -9.91 -15.34 7.03
N VAL A 30 -8.89 -14.60 6.58
CA VAL A 30 -7.59 -15.16 6.19
C VAL A 30 -6.87 -15.76 7.40
N HIS A 31 -6.93 -15.12 8.56
CA HIS A 31 -6.31 -15.64 9.77
C HIS A 31 -7.08 -16.83 10.37
N GLU A 32 -8.41 -16.87 10.27
CA GLU A 32 -9.21 -18.03 10.65
C GLU A 32 -8.78 -19.27 9.87
N GLU A 33 -8.42 -19.12 8.58
CA GLU A 33 -7.88 -20.17 7.74
C GLU A 33 -6.38 -20.46 7.99
N GLY A 34 -5.75 -19.79 8.94
CA GLY A 34 -4.33 -19.93 9.28
C GLY A 34 -3.38 -19.50 8.17
N ALA A 35 -3.78 -18.54 7.33
CA ALA A 35 -2.96 -17.94 6.30
C ALA A 35 -2.42 -16.57 6.74
N LEU A 36 -1.41 -16.06 6.03
CA LEU A 36 -0.88 -14.72 6.21
C LEU A 36 -1.57 -13.76 5.23
N ILE A 37 -1.78 -12.51 5.65
CA ILE A 37 -2.32 -11.45 4.80
C ILE A 37 -1.33 -10.32 4.59
N CYS A 38 -1.07 -10.01 3.31
CA CYS A 38 -0.23 -8.90 2.87
C CYS A 38 -1.09 -7.91 2.08
N TRP A 39 -1.01 -6.62 2.42
CA TRP A 39 -1.77 -5.59 1.74
C TRP A 39 -0.88 -4.71 0.88
N ASP A 40 -1.24 -4.57 -0.39
CA ASP A 40 -0.70 -3.53 -1.24
C ASP A 40 -1.43 -2.22 -0.96
N CYS A 41 -0.75 -1.34 -0.23
CA CYS A 41 -1.21 0.00 0.13
C CYS A 41 -0.54 1.08 -0.74
N ALA A 42 0.00 0.73 -1.91
CA ALA A 42 0.70 1.67 -2.77
C ALA A 42 -0.18 2.83 -3.24
N THR A 43 -1.47 2.59 -3.47
CA THR A 43 -2.44 3.65 -3.77
C THR A 43 -3.05 4.20 -2.47
N ALA A 44 -3.48 3.34 -1.56
CA ALA A 44 -4.15 3.74 -0.32
C ALA A 44 -3.31 4.67 0.56
N GLY A 45 -2.00 4.50 0.56
CA GLY A 45 -1.11 5.13 1.52
C GLY A 45 -0.98 6.64 1.45
N SER A 46 -1.42 7.29 0.36
CA SER A 46 -1.54 8.75 0.29
C SER A 46 -2.89 9.27 0.81
N HIS A 47 -3.89 8.40 0.95
CA HIS A 47 -5.27 8.73 1.27
C HIS A 47 -5.67 8.35 2.70
N GLU A 48 -5.06 7.32 3.27
CA GLU A 48 -5.38 6.83 4.62
C GLU A 48 -4.12 6.46 5.41
N ALA A 49 -4.21 6.54 6.73
CA ALA A 49 -3.12 6.09 7.62
C ALA A 49 -2.93 4.58 7.50
N PRO A 50 -1.68 4.09 7.39
CA PRO A 50 -1.43 2.65 7.38
C PRO A 50 -1.82 2.03 8.72
N LEU A 51 -2.75 1.08 8.69
CA LEU A 51 -3.26 0.39 9.87
C LEU A 51 -2.76 -1.05 9.90
N MET A 52 -1.73 -1.31 10.71
CA MET A 52 -1.16 -2.66 10.88
C MET A 52 -1.92 -3.51 11.90
N ASN A 53 -2.60 -2.90 12.85
CA ASN A 53 -3.27 -3.60 13.94
C ASN A 53 -4.59 -2.90 14.25
N ASN A 54 -5.69 -3.62 14.11
CA ASN A 54 -7.02 -3.18 14.51
C ASN A 54 -7.65 -4.20 15.49
N THR A 55 -6.83 -4.71 16.39
CA THR A 55 -7.15 -5.85 17.26
C THR A 55 -8.02 -5.51 18.46
N ALA A 56 -8.49 -4.27 18.57
CA ALA A 56 -9.33 -3.84 19.70
C ALA A 56 -10.69 -4.58 19.77
N VAL A 57 -11.26 -4.91 18.61
CA VAL A 57 -12.54 -5.61 18.50
C VAL A 57 -12.35 -7.10 18.21
N ASN A 58 -11.41 -7.43 17.32
CA ASN A 58 -11.11 -8.81 16.96
C ASN A 58 -9.59 -9.02 16.92
N SER A 59 -9.09 -9.98 17.67
CA SER A 59 -7.65 -10.30 17.77
C SER A 59 -7.03 -10.76 16.44
N LEU A 60 -7.86 -11.18 15.45
CA LEU A 60 -7.45 -11.57 14.12
C LEU A 60 -7.43 -10.40 13.12
N ASP A 61 -7.89 -9.21 13.51
CA ASP A 61 -7.89 -8.03 12.63
C ASP A 61 -6.55 -7.30 12.67
N TYR A 62 -5.57 -7.85 11.96
CA TYR A 62 -4.26 -7.24 11.77
C TYR A 62 -3.69 -7.59 10.39
N CYS A 63 -2.69 -6.83 9.93
CA CYS A 63 -1.91 -7.13 8.74
C CYS A 63 -0.61 -7.83 9.13
N ASP A 64 -0.20 -8.85 8.39
CA ASP A 64 1.12 -9.45 8.53
C ASP A 64 2.19 -8.60 7.83
N ALA A 65 1.86 -8.05 6.66
CA ALA A 65 2.70 -7.10 5.95
C ALA A 65 1.87 -6.08 5.17
N CYS A 66 2.43 -4.90 4.91
CA CYS A 66 1.91 -3.99 3.91
C CYS A 66 3.03 -3.35 3.10
N PHE A 67 2.74 -3.10 1.82
CA PHE A 67 3.61 -2.41 0.87
C PHE A 67 3.11 -0.98 0.71
N PHE A 68 4.03 -0.02 0.70
CA PHE A 68 3.68 1.38 0.73
C PHE A 68 4.51 2.16 -0.29
N SER A 69 3.88 3.11 -0.98
CA SER A 69 4.52 3.95 -2.00
C SER A 69 4.54 5.43 -1.58
N PRO A 70 5.45 5.85 -0.70
CA PRO A 70 5.46 7.22 -0.19
C PRO A 70 5.66 8.28 -1.27
N HIS A 71 6.27 7.92 -2.42
CA HIS A 71 6.46 8.83 -3.54
C HIS A 71 5.15 9.38 -4.15
N LYS A 72 4.00 8.77 -3.83
CA LYS A 72 2.66 9.27 -4.18
C LYS A 72 2.15 10.35 -3.22
N MET A 73 2.80 10.51 -2.06
CA MET A 73 2.46 11.56 -1.10
C MET A 73 3.05 12.90 -1.52
N VAL A 74 2.38 13.99 -1.14
CA VAL A 74 2.86 15.34 -1.40
C VAL A 74 4.23 15.56 -0.77
N GLY A 75 5.19 15.98 -1.57
CA GLY A 75 6.57 16.25 -1.15
C GLY A 75 7.51 15.04 -1.11
N ALA A 76 7.02 13.83 -1.35
CA ALA A 76 7.81 12.60 -1.23
C ALA A 76 8.34 12.03 -2.55
N VAL A 77 8.35 12.81 -3.63
CA VAL A 77 8.90 12.37 -4.93
C VAL A 77 10.34 11.90 -4.77
N GLY A 78 10.66 10.71 -5.28
CA GLY A 78 11.98 10.09 -5.16
C GLY A 78 12.23 9.38 -3.83
N SER A 79 11.23 9.24 -2.95
CA SER A 79 11.32 8.36 -1.78
C SER A 79 11.33 6.88 -2.19
N PRO A 80 11.96 6.00 -1.40
CA PRO A 80 11.89 4.56 -1.62
C PRO A 80 10.49 4.03 -1.31
N GLY A 81 10.15 2.87 -1.87
CA GLY A 81 9.04 2.06 -1.39
C GLY A 81 9.33 1.56 0.03
N LEU A 82 8.28 1.32 0.79
CA LEU A 82 8.37 0.77 2.14
C LEU A 82 7.70 -0.59 2.21
N LEU A 83 8.33 -1.50 2.95
CA LEU A 83 7.72 -2.73 3.44
C LEU A 83 7.61 -2.64 4.98
N ILE A 84 6.39 -2.69 5.49
CA ILE A 84 6.12 -2.81 6.92
C ILE A 84 5.66 -4.24 7.17
N MET A 85 6.41 -5.00 7.98
CA MET A 85 6.14 -6.42 8.19
C MET A 85 6.30 -6.80 9.66
N LYS A 86 5.50 -7.75 10.13
CA LYS A 86 5.60 -8.29 11.48
C LYS A 86 6.95 -8.99 11.69
N LYS A 87 7.67 -8.63 12.75
CA LYS A 87 9.00 -9.20 13.06
C LYS A 87 9.00 -10.73 13.15
N LYS A 88 7.90 -11.34 13.62
CA LYS A 88 7.74 -12.79 13.71
C LYS A 88 7.89 -13.54 12.37
N LEU A 89 7.79 -12.83 11.24
CA LEU A 89 7.89 -13.40 9.90
C LEU A 89 9.33 -13.44 9.36
N PHE A 90 10.26 -12.75 10.00
CA PHE A 90 11.68 -12.78 9.63
C PHE A 90 12.35 -14.04 10.22
N LEU A 91 12.11 -15.18 9.58
CA LEU A 91 12.63 -16.47 10.02
C LEU A 91 13.99 -16.81 9.40
N ASN A 92 14.37 -16.15 8.30
CA ASN A 92 15.61 -16.41 7.59
C ASN A 92 16.78 -15.68 8.25
N GLU A 93 17.90 -16.37 8.40
CA GLU A 93 19.17 -15.78 8.85
C GLU A 93 19.93 -15.11 7.71
N THR A 94 19.68 -15.55 6.46
CA THR A 94 20.26 -15.01 5.24
C THR A 94 19.29 -14.01 4.61
N PRO A 95 19.74 -12.79 4.26
CA PRO A 95 18.91 -11.81 3.59
C PRO A 95 18.53 -12.27 2.18
N ASN A 96 17.41 -11.76 1.66
CA ASN A 96 16.99 -12.02 0.28
C ASN A 96 17.98 -11.43 -0.75
N MET A 97 18.54 -10.25 -0.45
CA MET A 97 19.53 -9.55 -1.29
C MET A 97 20.78 -9.21 -0.47
N PRO A 98 21.77 -10.11 -0.39
CA PRO A 98 23.03 -9.84 0.28
C PRO A 98 23.79 -8.67 -0.38
N GLY A 99 24.43 -7.83 0.43
CA GLY A 99 25.20 -6.70 -0.09
C GLY A 99 25.98 -5.98 1.00
N GLY A 100 26.60 -4.87 0.65
CA GLY A 100 27.29 -4.02 1.63
C GLY A 100 26.36 -3.58 2.74
N GLY A 101 26.82 -3.60 3.99
CA GLY A 101 26.03 -3.28 5.18
C GLY A 101 25.23 -4.45 5.76
N THR A 102 24.93 -5.49 4.99
CA THR A 102 24.17 -6.65 5.49
C THR A 102 25.05 -7.68 6.21
N ILE A 103 26.36 -7.63 5.99
CA ILE A 103 27.33 -8.62 6.46
C ILE A 103 28.03 -8.07 7.70
N PHE A 104 28.03 -8.85 8.77
CA PHE A 104 28.84 -8.60 9.96
C PHE A 104 30.29 -9.14 9.80
N TYR A 105 30.42 -10.34 9.21
CA TYR A 105 31.70 -10.99 9.01
C TYR A 105 31.65 -11.92 7.81
N VAL A 106 32.73 -11.95 7.03
CA VAL A 106 32.92 -12.87 5.91
C VAL A 106 34.33 -13.45 5.91
N SER A 107 34.43 -14.75 5.65
CA SER A 107 35.68 -15.46 5.36
C SER A 107 35.43 -16.50 4.29
N GLU A 108 36.49 -17.19 3.87
CA GLU A 108 36.35 -18.32 2.95
C GLU A 108 35.43 -19.39 3.57
N GLY A 109 34.27 -19.63 2.97
CA GLY A 109 33.28 -20.62 3.38
C GLY A 109 32.36 -20.21 4.55
N LEU A 110 32.50 -19.00 5.13
CA LEU A 110 31.63 -18.55 6.20
C LEU A 110 31.14 -17.10 5.98
N HIS A 111 29.81 -16.92 6.04
CA HIS A 111 29.16 -15.60 6.04
C HIS A 111 28.31 -15.46 7.32
N ARG A 112 28.49 -14.34 8.04
CA ARG A 112 27.62 -13.95 9.14
C ARG A 112 26.99 -12.61 8.81
N TYR A 113 25.67 -12.58 8.82
CA TYR A 113 24.89 -11.39 8.57
C TYR A 113 24.59 -10.63 9.87
N THR A 114 24.30 -9.33 9.75
CA THR A 114 23.90 -8.50 10.88
C THR A 114 22.61 -9.04 11.51
N GLN A 115 22.51 -8.90 12.83
CA GLN A 115 21.30 -9.27 13.58
C GLN A 115 20.24 -8.16 13.56
N VAL A 116 20.60 -6.96 13.09
CA VAL A 116 19.64 -5.86 12.91
C VAL A 116 18.85 -6.12 11.64
N LEU A 117 17.56 -6.45 11.77
CA LEU A 117 16.71 -6.91 10.68
C LEU A 117 16.65 -5.92 9.51
N THR A 118 16.49 -4.64 9.78
CA THR A 118 16.42 -3.60 8.75
C THR A 118 17.72 -3.49 7.96
N GLU A 119 18.86 -3.51 8.64
CA GLU A 119 20.17 -3.49 7.98
C GLU A 119 20.42 -4.77 7.18
N ARG A 120 19.98 -5.92 7.70
CA ARG A 120 20.15 -7.21 7.02
C ARG A 120 19.38 -7.29 5.72
N GLU A 121 18.16 -6.75 5.67
CA GLU A 121 17.28 -6.84 4.50
C GLU A 121 17.48 -5.67 3.50
N GLU A 122 18.31 -4.66 3.84
CA GLU A 122 18.62 -3.52 2.98
C GLU A 122 20.10 -3.56 2.52
N GLY A 123 20.37 -4.34 1.48
CA GLY A 123 21.74 -4.45 0.92
C GLY A 123 22.14 -3.23 0.11
N GLY A 124 23.37 -2.72 0.35
CA GLY A 124 23.93 -1.57 -0.33
C GLY A 124 23.66 -0.23 0.35
N THR A 125 24.09 0.87 -0.26
CA THR A 125 23.83 2.22 0.27
C THR A 125 22.36 2.59 0.06
N PRO A 126 21.59 2.85 1.12
CA PRO A 126 20.18 3.18 0.99
C PRO A 126 19.98 4.57 0.36
N ASN A 127 18.78 4.82 -0.18
CA ASN A 127 18.37 6.15 -0.64
C ASN A 127 18.12 7.08 0.55
N ILE A 128 19.20 7.61 1.14
CA ILE A 128 19.17 8.39 2.38
C ILE A 128 18.27 9.63 2.26
N LEU A 129 18.44 10.40 1.16
CA LEU A 129 17.64 11.61 0.95
C LEU A 129 16.16 11.27 0.69
N GLY A 130 15.90 10.18 -0.03
CA GLY A 130 14.54 9.70 -0.24
C GLY A 130 13.88 9.23 1.06
N ALA A 131 14.63 8.58 1.96
CA ALA A 131 14.14 8.19 3.28
C ALA A 131 13.79 9.41 4.15
N ILE A 132 14.62 10.46 4.13
CA ILE A 132 14.33 11.71 4.83
C ILE A 132 13.06 12.38 4.26
N ARG A 133 12.91 12.44 2.93
CA ARG A 133 11.69 12.96 2.29
C ARG A 133 10.45 12.17 2.68
N CYS A 134 10.55 10.85 2.69
CA CYS A 134 9.48 9.99 3.16
C CYS A 134 9.05 10.34 4.59
N GLY A 135 10.00 10.44 5.51
CA GLY A 135 9.73 10.82 6.91
C GLY A 135 9.07 12.20 7.03
N LEU A 136 9.54 13.19 6.26
CA LEU A 136 8.96 14.53 6.25
C LEU A 136 7.53 14.54 5.68
N ALA A 137 7.28 13.79 4.61
CA ALA A 137 5.94 13.68 4.03
C ALA A 137 4.95 13.01 4.98
N LEU A 138 5.34 11.92 5.63
CA LEU A 138 4.53 11.26 6.66
C LEU A 138 4.26 12.21 7.85
N HIS A 139 5.27 12.98 8.26
CA HIS A 139 5.09 13.97 9.31
C HIS A 139 4.10 15.06 8.91
N LEU A 140 4.17 15.54 7.65
CA LEU A 140 3.23 16.52 7.11
C LEU A 140 1.79 15.98 7.11
N HIS A 141 1.58 14.75 6.60
CA HIS A 141 0.26 14.11 6.58
C HIS A 141 -0.31 13.93 7.98
N ASN A 142 0.50 13.49 8.94
CA ASN A 142 0.08 13.39 10.34
C ASN A 142 -0.28 14.75 10.95
N HIS A 143 0.43 15.81 10.57
CA HIS A 143 0.15 17.16 11.06
C HIS A 143 -1.14 17.75 10.47
N LEU A 144 -1.40 17.49 9.18
CA LEU A 144 -2.67 17.87 8.54
C LEU A 144 -3.85 17.08 9.10
N GLY A 145 -3.62 15.84 9.50
CA GLY A 145 -4.63 14.91 9.97
C GLY A 145 -5.29 14.12 8.84
N TRP A 146 -5.27 12.79 8.96
CA TRP A 146 -5.81 11.88 7.95
C TRP A 146 -7.32 12.08 7.72
N ASP A 147 -8.09 12.37 8.77
CA ASP A 147 -9.53 12.66 8.67
C ASP A 147 -9.81 13.93 7.85
N TRP A 148 -8.91 14.92 7.92
CA TRP A 148 -9.03 16.13 7.13
C TRP A 148 -8.75 15.84 5.66
N ILE A 149 -7.69 15.05 5.35
CA ILE A 149 -7.34 14.63 4.00
C ILE A 149 -8.52 13.88 3.38
N GLN A 150 -9.04 12.85 4.06
CA GLN A 150 -10.15 12.05 3.56
C GLN A 150 -11.42 12.89 3.28
N ARG A 151 -11.77 13.82 4.17
CA ARG A 151 -12.91 14.71 3.93
C ARG A 151 -12.72 15.59 2.70
N ARG A 152 -11.50 16.14 2.49
CA ARG A 152 -11.22 16.96 1.30
C ARG A 152 -11.25 16.15 0.03
N GLU A 153 -10.77 14.94 0.06
CA GLU A 153 -10.82 14.02 -1.09
C GLU A 153 -12.26 13.64 -1.42
N GLU A 154 -13.08 13.35 -0.42
CA GLU A 154 -14.51 13.06 -0.62
C GLU A 154 -15.24 14.25 -1.25
N GLU A 155 -14.98 15.47 -0.78
CA GLU A 155 -15.54 16.69 -1.40
C GLU A 155 -15.17 16.80 -2.89
N TYR A 156 -13.90 16.58 -3.24
CA TYR A 156 -13.44 16.62 -4.63
C TYR A 156 -14.00 15.47 -5.46
N TYR A 157 -14.08 14.28 -4.85
CA TYR A 157 -14.67 13.12 -5.50
C TYR A 157 -16.12 13.42 -5.91
N GLN A 158 -16.95 13.90 -5.01
CA GLN A 158 -18.34 14.21 -5.29
C GLN A 158 -18.50 15.30 -6.36
N GLN A 159 -17.74 16.38 -6.28
CA GLN A 159 -17.74 17.45 -7.29
C GLN A 159 -17.34 16.93 -8.66
N THR A 160 -16.31 16.09 -8.74
CA THR A 160 -15.83 15.51 -10.00
C THR A 160 -16.87 14.55 -10.60
N MET A 161 -17.45 13.68 -9.77
CA MET A 161 -18.47 12.73 -10.19
C MET A 161 -19.72 13.44 -10.74
N GLU A 162 -20.15 14.54 -10.10
CA GLU A 162 -21.27 15.34 -10.59
C GLU A 162 -21.01 15.87 -12.01
N VAL A 163 -19.83 16.41 -12.27
CA VAL A 163 -19.45 16.91 -13.61
C VAL A 163 -19.33 15.78 -14.61
N LEU A 164 -18.67 14.68 -14.27
CA LEU A 164 -18.45 13.55 -15.18
C LEU A 164 -19.76 12.88 -15.60
N ARG A 165 -20.71 12.69 -14.66
CA ARG A 165 -22.01 12.07 -14.91
C ARG A 165 -22.90 12.90 -15.83
N GLN A 166 -22.75 14.22 -15.82
CA GLN A 166 -23.51 15.11 -16.70
C GLN A 166 -23.04 15.09 -18.14
N HIS A 167 -21.81 14.58 -18.42
CA HIS A 167 -21.25 14.62 -19.75
C HIS A 167 -21.72 13.43 -20.63
N PRO A 168 -22.43 13.64 -21.76
CA PRO A 168 -23.07 12.56 -22.51
C PRO A 168 -22.10 11.56 -23.15
N ASN A 169 -20.86 11.97 -23.36
CA ASN A 169 -19.84 11.13 -23.98
C ASN A 169 -18.89 10.46 -22.99
N ILE A 170 -19.12 10.63 -21.70
CA ILE A 170 -18.31 9.97 -20.65
C ILE A 170 -19.07 8.77 -20.08
N VAL A 171 -18.38 7.67 -19.93
CA VAL A 171 -18.83 6.49 -19.18
C VAL A 171 -17.82 6.25 -18.08
N ILE A 172 -18.25 6.35 -16.84
CA ILE A 172 -17.41 6.10 -15.66
C ILE A 172 -17.44 4.60 -15.38
N LEU A 173 -16.25 4.00 -15.19
CA LEU A 173 -16.15 2.59 -14.83
C LEU A 173 -16.55 2.41 -13.36
N GLU A 174 -17.29 1.33 -13.08
CA GLU A 174 -17.75 0.99 -11.73
C GLU A 174 -18.60 2.09 -11.05
N ASP A 175 -19.35 2.90 -11.82
CA ASP A 175 -20.21 3.98 -11.29
C ASP A 175 -21.43 3.44 -10.53
N ASP A 176 -21.87 2.24 -10.86
CA ASP A 176 -23.06 1.57 -10.33
C ASP A 176 -22.79 0.69 -9.09
N THR A 177 -21.59 0.76 -8.52
CA THR A 177 -21.25 -0.02 -7.32
C THR A 177 -21.48 0.78 -6.03
N ASP A 178 -22.02 0.11 -5.01
CA ASP A 178 -22.15 0.63 -3.64
C ASP A 178 -20.83 0.56 -2.84
N CYS A 179 -19.76 0.05 -3.45
CA CYS A 179 -18.47 -0.05 -2.79
C CYS A 179 -17.82 1.34 -2.61
N PRO A 180 -17.18 1.62 -1.47
CA PRO A 180 -16.48 2.88 -1.27
C PRO A 180 -15.32 3.03 -2.25
N LYS A 181 -15.09 4.27 -2.69
CA LYS A 181 -14.03 4.63 -3.63
C LYS A 181 -13.19 5.78 -3.10
N THR A 182 -11.95 5.86 -3.57
CA THR A 182 -11.11 7.04 -3.46
C THR A 182 -11.11 7.83 -4.79
N SER A 183 -10.46 8.98 -4.80
CA SER A 183 -10.43 9.94 -5.93
C SER A 183 -9.60 9.45 -7.14
N VAL A 184 -9.83 8.20 -7.55
CA VAL A 184 -9.30 7.61 -8.80
C VAL A 184 -10.48 7.36 -9.73
N PHE A 185 -10.41 7.92 -10.94
CA PHE A 185 -11.49 7.86 -11.94
C PHE A 185 -10.99 7.18 -13.20
N SER A 186 -11.65 6.09 -13.58
CA SER A 186 -11.45 5.47 -14.90
C SER A 186 -12.66 5.74 -15.77
N ILE A 187 -12.43 6.37 -16.90
CA ILE A 187 -13.49 6.77 -17.82
C ILE A 187 -13.27 6.22 -19.23
N LEU A 188 -14.36 6.00 -19.93
CA LEU A 188 -14.37 5.76 -21.37
C LEU A 188 -14.99 6.97 -22.07
N ILE A 189 -14.33 7.46 -23.08
CA ILE A 189 -14.84 8.55 -23.92
C ILE A 189 -15.48 7.94 -25.18
N LYS A 190 -16.73 8.29 -25.44
CA LYS A 190 -17.43 7.93 -26.68
C LYS A 190 -17.07 8.93 -27.76
N TYR A 191 -16.47 8.44 -28.85
CA TYR A 191 -16.13 9.26 -30.02
C TYR A 191 -16.54 8.53 -31.31
N HIS A 192 -17.43 9.11 -32.11
CA HIS A 192 -17.96 8.49 -33.34
C HIS A 192 -18.40 7.03 -33.20
N GLY A 193 -19.01 6.68 -32.04
CA GLY A 193 -19.44 5.31 -31.77
C GLY A 193 -18.35 4.37 -31.18
N TYR A 194 -17.11 4.82 -31.12
CA TYR A 194 -16.01 4.10 -30.47
C TYR A 194 -15.86 4.51 -29.00
N ARG A 195 -15.38 3.59 -28.18
CA ARG A 195 -15.01 3.88 -26.79
C ARG A 195 -13.48 3.93 -26.67
N ILE A 196 -12.96 5.04 -26.18
CA ILE A 196 -11.54 5.22 -25.90
C ILE A 196 -11.39 5.29 -24.38
N GLY A 197 -10.59 4.38 -23.81
CA GLY A 197 -10.28 4.39 -22.36
C GLY A 197 -9.30 5.49 -22.00
N VAL A 198 -9.60 6.23 -20.95
CA VAL A 198 -8.70 7.21 -20.33
C VAL A 198 -8.70 6.97 -18.83
N GLU A 199 -7.53 6.78 -18.27
CA GLU A 199 -7.32 6.76 -16.82
C GLU A 199 -6.91 8.16 -16.36
N MET A 200 -7.61 8.68 -15.36
CA MET A 200 -7.27 9.94 -14.71
C MET A 200 -6.97 9.66 -13.22
N THR A 201 -5.74 9.97 -12.81
CA THR A 201 -5.25 9.86 -11.43
C THR A 201 -4.92 11.24 -10.87
#